data_c662dcfa07df6580347586a2ecd39f5a
#
_entry.id   c662dcfa07df6580347586a2ecd39f5a
#
_cell.length_a   1.000
_cell.length_b   1.000
_cell.length_c   1.000
_cell.angle_alpha   90.00
_cell.angle_beta   90.00
_cell.angle_gamma   90.00
#
_symmetry.space_group_name_H-M   'P 1'
#
loop_
_entity.id
_entity.type
_entity.pdbx_description
1 polymer ?
#
loop_
_entity_poly.entity_id
_entity_poly.type
_entity_poly.pdbx_seq_one_letter_code
_entity_poly.pdbx_strand_id
1 'polypeptide(L)'
;MFIIVDSLTGLSLRFARKIGYPVYQIDKDEIPFDQGEFFLITRSFNFGEIPISTIRVLRKHYQKCIGVAVSGNRNWGTNYGAAGDKIQEIYKIPLVLKFEGSGFEHESEIVKKYIEERGHE
;
A
#
# COMPACT_ATOMS: atom_id res chain seq x y z
N MET A 1 3.46 -2.43 14.35
CA MET A 1 3.55 -2.37 12.86
C MET A 1 2.50 -3.28 12.23
N PHE A 2 1.73 -2.77 11.33
CA PHE A 2 0.70 -3.53 10.63
C PHE A 2 0.55 -3.02 9.19
N ILE A 3 -0.19 -3.75 8.38
CA ILE A 3 -0.43 -3.43 6.98
C ILE A 3 -1.89 -3.07 6.79
N ILE A 4 -2.15 -1.97 6.08
CA ILE A 4 -3.48 -1.61 5.63
C ILE A 4 -3.55 -1.88 4.13
N VAL A 5 -4.58 -2.59 3.68
CA VAL A 5 -4.75 -2.89 2.27
C VAL A 5 -6.08 -2.39 1.74
N ASP A 6 -6.04 -1.77 0.56
CA ASP A 6 -7.21 -1.37 -0.21
C ASP A 6 -7.27 -2.25 -1.45
N SER A 7 -8.08 -3.30 -1.40
CA SER A 7 -8.15 -4.31 -2.46
C SER A 7 -9.57 -4.42 -3.01
N LEU A 8 -9.69 -4.34 -4.34
CA LEU A 8 -10.99 -4.50 -5.00
C LEU A 8 -11.31 -5.96 -5.29
N THR A 9 -10.33 -6.71 -5.81
CA THR A 9 -10.53 -8.08 -6.29
C THR A 9 -9.95 -9.15 -5.36
N GLY A 10 -9.28 -8.75 -4.30
CA GLY A 10 -8.60 -9.66 -3.38
C GLY A 10 -7.15 -9.98 -3.75
N LEU A 11 -6.67 -9.53 -4.90
CA LEU A 11 -5.29 -9.80 -5.33
C LEU A 11 -4.28 -9.03 -4.48
N SER A 12 -4.55 -7.77 -4.20
CA SER A 12 -3.68 -6.97 -3.31
C SER A 12 -3.70 -7.50 -1.89
N LEU A 13 -4.84 -8.03 -1.44
CA LEU A 13 -4.94 -8.69 -0.15
C LEU A 13 -4.05 -9.93 -0.09
N ARG A 14 -4.05 -10.71 -1.15
CA ARG A 14 -3.18 -11.89 -1.26
C ARG A 14 -1.71 -11.49 -1.19
N PHE A 15 -1.35 -10.41 -1.87
CA PHE A 15 0.01 -9.87 -1.80
C PHE A 15 0.36 -9.45 -0.37
N ALA A 16 -0.53 -8.70 0.28
CA ALA A 16 -0.31 -8.22 1.65
C ALA A 16 -0.06 -9.37 2.63
N ARG A 17 -0.81 -10.45 2.50
CA ARG A 17 -0.70 -11.61 3.39
C ARG A 17 0.63 -12.35 3.28
N LYS A 18 1.32 -12.24 2.15
CA LYS A 18 2.63 -12.85 1.96
C LYS A 18 3.72 -12.16 2.77
N ILE A 19 3.50 -10.93 3.20
CA ILE A 19 4.54 -10.13 3.85
C ILE A 19 4.78 -10.55 5.29
N GLY A 20 3.73 -11.04 5.99
CA GLY A 20 3.90 -11.64 7.31
C GLY A 20 3.58 -10.74 8.49
N TYR A 21 3.01 -9.57 8.27
CA TYR A 21 2.52 -8.68 9.33
C TYR A 21 0.99 -8.76 9.43
N PRO A 22 0.39 -8.31 10.55
CA PRO A 22 -1.07 -8.22 10.61
C PRO A 22 -1.61 -7.35 9.49
N VAL A 23 -2.69 -7.80 8.84
CA VAL A 23 -3.27 -7.14 7.68
C VAL A 23 -4.71 -6.74 7.98
N TYR A 24 -5.05 -5.48 7.69
CA TYR A 24 -6.39 -4.95 7.86
C TYR A 24 -6.88 -4.38 6.53
N GLN A 25 -8.11 -4.71 6.16
CA GLN A 25 -8.73 -4.25 4.91
C GLN A 25 -9.50 -2.97 5.14
N ILE A 26 -9.27 -1.97 4.30
CA ILE A 26 -10.05 -0.72 4.31
C ILE A 26 -11.52 -1.06 4.07
N ASP A 27 -12.41 -0.40 4.82
CA ASP A 27 -13.86 -0.53 4.73
C ASP A 27 -14.43 -1.89 5.13
N LYS A 28 -13.60 -2.82 5.59
CA LYS A 28 -14.05 -4.13 6.07
C LYS A 28 -13.64 -4.39 7.50
N ASP A 29 -12.45 -4.00 7.89
CA ASP A 29 -11.90 -4.25 9.21
C ASP A 29 -11.84 -2.95 10.02
N GLU A 30 -11.91 -3.09 11.35
CA GLU A 30 -11.62 -2.00 12.25
C GLU A 30 -10.11 -1.86 12.35
N ILE A 31 -9.58 -0.71 11.95
CA ILE A 31 -8.13 -0.50 11.84
C ILE A 31 -7.58 0.10 13.13
N PRO A 32 -6.56 -0.54 13.76
CA PRO A 32 -6.02 -0.07 15.04
C PRO A 32 -5.01 1.08 14.85
N PHE A 33 -5.47 2.24 14.42
CA PHE A 33 -4.60 3.38 14.16
C PHE A 33 -3.83 3.88 15.38
N ASP A 34 -4.29 3.54 16.58
CA ASP A 34 -3.63 3.90 17.83
C ASP A 34 -2.47 2.97 18.21
N GLN A 35 -2.27 1.90 17.45
CA GLN A 35 -1.27 0.89 17.76
C GLN A 35 0.04 1.00 16.98
N GLY A 36 0.32 2.17 16.44
CA GLY A 36 1.61 2.43 15.84
C GLY A 36 1.56 2.73 14.35
N GLU A 37 2.68 2.50 13.67
CA GLU A 37 2.84 2.80 12.26
C GLU A 37 2.30 1.69 11.38
N PHE A 38 2.01 2.04 10.11
CA PHE A 38 1.53 1.06 9.15
C PHE A 38 2.19 1.24 7.79
N PHE A 39 2.16 0.16 7.02
CA PHE A 39 2.51 0.15 5.60
C PHE A 39 1.22 0.05 4.79
N LEU A 40 1.09 0.85 3.75
CA LEU A 40 -0.13 0.89 2.94
C LEU A 40 0.07 0.13 1.63
N ILE A 41 -0.87 -0.75 1.32
CA ILE A 41 -0.96 -1.39 0.01
C ILE A 41 -2.28 -0.95 -0.61
N THR A 42 -2.20 -0.26 -1.74
CA THR A 42 -3.38 0.25 -2.42
C THR A 42 -3.31 -0.05 -3.91
N ARG A 43 -4.21 0.51 -4.67
CA ARG A 43 -4.36 0.27 -6.10
C ARG A 43 -4.50 1.60 -6.83
N SER A 44 -4.21 1.58 -8.12
CA SER A 44 -4.55 2.69 -8.99
C SER A 44 -6.01 2.56 -9.43
N PHE A 45 -6.74 3.65 -9.33
CA PHE A 45 -8.12 3.74 -9.76
C PHE A 45 -8.18 4.48 -11.10
N ASN A 46 -9.04 4.02 -12.02
CA ASN A 46 -9.07 4.53 -13.39
C ASN A 46 -7.65 4.50 -14.00
N PHE A 47 -7.16 5.62 -14.52
CA PHE A 47 -5.84 5.70 -15.16
C PHE A 47 -4.78 6.26 -14.20
N GLY A 48 -4.79 5.83 -12.95
CA GLY A 48 -3.75 6.19 -11.99
C GLY A 48 -4.20 7.13 -10.88
N GLU A 49 -5.49 7.21 -10.63
CA GLU A 49 -6.02 7.99 -9.51
C GLU A 49 -5.93 7.21 -8.20
N ILE A 50 -5.81 7.94 -7.10
CA ILE A 50 -5.84 7.35 -5.76
C ILE A 50 -7.29 7.03 -5.42
N PRO A 51 -7.60 5.79 -4.98
CA PRO A 51 -8.96 5.46 -4.54
C PRO A 51 -9.42 6.37 -3.39
N ILE A 52 -10.69 6.75 -3.38
CA ILE A 52 -11.26 7.59 -2.33
C ILE A 52 -11.10 6.96 -0.96
N SER A 53 -11.26 5.65 -0.86
CA SER A 53 -11.05 4.89 0.38
C SER A 53 -9.64 5.09 0.95
N THR A 54 -8.64 5.06 0.09
CA THR A 54 -7.25 5.31 0.48
C THR A 54 -7.06 6.78 0.89
N ILE A 55 -7.63 7.72 0.16
CA ILE A 55 -7.54 9.15 0.49
C ILE A 55 -8.08 9.42 1.90
N ARG A 56 -9.21 8.79 2.25
CA ARG A 56 -9.81 8.97 3.58
C ARG A 56 -8.87 8.54 4.70
N VAL A 57 -8.16 7.44 4.52
CA VAL A 57 -7.18 6.97 5.50
C VAL A 57 -5.99 7.94 5.57
N LEU A 58 -5.45 8.33 4.42
CA LEU A 58 -4.26 9.18 4.39
C LEU A 58 -4.50 10.59 4.92
N ARG A 59 -5.68 11.16 4.70
CA ARG A 59 -5.99 12.49 5.23
C ARG A 59 -5.83 12.57 6.74
N LYS A 60 -6.17 11.50 7.46
CA LYS A 60 -6.13 11.47 8.92
C LYS A 60 -4.86 10.88 9.48
N HIS A 61 -4.25 9.93 8.77
CA HIS A 61 -3.21 9.07 9.35
C HIS A 61 -1.91 9.01 8.56
N TYR A 62 -1.70 9.89 7.58
CA TYR A 62 -0.52 9.83 6.70
C TYR A 62 0.80 9.87 7.48
N GLN A 63 0.82 10.54 8.64
CA GLN A 63 2.04 10.67 9.44
C GLN A 63 2.52 9.33 10.01
N LYS A 64 1.62 8.37 10.13
CA LYS A 64 1.95 7.02 10.61
C LYS A 64 2.23 6.04 9.48
N CYS A 65 2.07 6.45 8.24
CA CYS A 65 2.32 5.60 7.09
C CYS A 65 3.79 5.65 6.71
N ILE A 66 4.48 4.51 6.82
CA ILE A 66 5.92 4.46 6.58
C ILE A 66 6.30 4.19 5.13
N GLY A 67 5.36 3.75 4.32
CA GLY A 67 5.60 3.47 2.91
C GLY A 67 4.36 2.95 2.23
N VAL A 68 4.39 2.91 0.91
CA VAL A 68 3.26 2.44 0.10
C VAL A 68 3.73 1.55 -1.04
N ALA A 69 2.95 0.51 -1.32
CA ALA A 69 3.06 -0.31 -2.52
C ALA A 69 1.73 -0.21 -3.27
N VAL A 70 1.78 -0.14 -4.59
CA VAL A 70 0.59 0.14 -5.40
C VAL A 70 0.44 -0.89 -6.50
N SER A 71 -0.75 -1.49 -6.59
CA SER A 71 -1.07 -2.36 -7.70
C SER A 71 -1.60 -1.56 -8.88
N GLY A 72 -1.28 -2.01 -10.08
CA GLY A 72 -1.73 -1.37 -11.31
C GLY A 72 -1.66 -2.35 -12.47
N ASN A 73 -1.92 -1.83 -13.66
CA ASN A 73 -1.85 -2.59 -14.89
C ASN A 73 -0.68 -2.05 -15.73
N ARG A 74 0.31 -2.92 -16.02
CA ARG A 74 1.49 -2.53 -16.79
C ARG A 74 1.14 -2.06 -18.20
N ASN A 75 -0.01 -2.46 -18.73
CA ASN A 75 -0.48 -2.01 -20.03
C ASN A 75 -0.85 -0.52 -20.07
N TRP A 76 -0.94 0.12 -18.92
CA TRP A 76 -1.26 1.56 -18.86
C TRP A 76 -0.03 2.46 -19.08
N GLY A 77 1.11 1.91 -19.38
CA GLY A 77 2.31 2.68 -19.68
C GLY A 77 2.70 3.64 -18.56
N THR A 78 2.78 4.95 -18.87
CA THR A 78 3.15 5.96 -17.87
C THR A 78 2.16 6.08 -16.72
N ASN A 79 0.94 5.56 -16.86
CA ASN A 79 -0.05 5.57 -15.80
C ASN A 79 0.02 4.32 -14.91
N TYR A 80 0.97 3.42 -15.18
CA TYR A 80 1.15 2.23 -14.36
C TYR A 80 1.49 2.62 -12.93
N GLY A 81 0.61 2.26 -12.00
CA GLY A 81 0.83 2.54 -10.59
C GLY A 81 0.93 4.03 -10.24
N ALA A 82 0.41 4.91 -11.09
CA ALA A 82 0.53 6.35 -10.92
C ALA A 82 -0.08 6.86 -9.62
N ALA A 83 -1.05 6.14 -9.03
CA ALA A 83 -1.58 6.49 -7.70
C ALA A 83 -0.46 6.51 -6.66
N GLY A 84 0.51 5.61 -6.77
CA GLY A 84 1.66 5.59 -5.87
C GLY A 84 2.54 6.83 -5.99
N ASP A 85 2.77 7.27 -7.22
CA ASP A 85 3.54 8.51 -7.47
C ASP A 85 2.83 9.71 -6.87
N LYS A 86 1.51 9.76 -6.98
CA LYS A 86 0.71 10.85 -6.41
C LYS A 86 0.74 10.85 -4.89
N ILE A 87 0.66 9.66 -4.28
CA ILE A 87 0.75 9.53 -2.82
C ILE A 87 2.12 10.03 -2.33
N GLN A 88 3.19 9.62 -3.01
CA GLN A 88 4.52 10.06 -2.63
C GLN A 88 4.65 11.58 -2.76
N GLU A 89 4.14 12.16 -3.83
CA GLU A 89 4.22 13.59 -4.06
C GLU A 89 3.41 14.39 -3.03
N ILE A 90 2.17 13.99 -2.79
CA ILE A 90 1.23 14.73 -1.93
C ILE A 90 1.55 14.56 -0.45
N TYR A 91 1.77 13.34 -0.01
CA TYR A 91 1.90 13.01 1.42
C TYR A 91 3.34 12.78 1.85
N LYS A 92 4.30 12.80 0.94
CA LYS A 92 5.71 12.53 1.22
C LYS A 92 5.95 11.15 1.81
N ILE A 93 5.13 10.19 1.41
CA ILE A 93 5.26 8.78 1.80
C ILE A 93 6.09 8.06 0.73
N PRO A 94 7.16 7.34 1.09
CA PRO A 94 7.97 6.65 0.09
C PRO A 94 7.19 5.60 -0.69
N LEU A 95 7.27 5.66 -2.02
CA LEU A 95 6.73 4.63 -2.89
C LEU A 95 7.78 3.52 -3.00
N VAL A 96 7.49 2.36 -2.38
CA VAL A 96 8.43 1.26 -2.28
C VAL A 96 8.36 0.34 -3.50
N LEU A 97 7.15 0.11 -4.01
CA LEU A 97 6.94 -0.89 -5.04
C LEU A 97 5.67 -0.61 -5.84
N LYS A 98 5.74 -0.87 -7.14
CA LYS A 98 4.57 -1.02 -8.01
C LYS A 98 4.50 -2.47 -8.43
N PHE A 99 3.32 -3.07 -8.39
CA PHE A 99 3.14 -4.48 -8.74
C PHE A 99 1.83 -4.70 -9.50
N GLU A 100 1.67 -5.88 -10.06
CA GLU A 100 0.49 -6.26 -10.82
C GLU A 100 -0.07 -7.56 -10.26
N GLY A 101 -1.40 -7.68 -10.23
CA GLY A 101 -2.08 -8.86 -9.70
C GLY A 101 -1.79 -9.08 -8.22
N SER A 102 -1.41 -10.30 -7.87
CA SER A 102 -1.02 -10.65 -6.50
C SER A 102 0.48 -10.50 -6.25
N GLY A 103 1.21 -9.90 -7.20
CA GLY A 103 2.64 -9.71 -7.11
C GLY A 103 3.45 -11.01 -7.17
N PHE A 104 4.75 -10.86 -7.31
CA PHE A 104 5.68 -11.99 -7.24
C PHE A 104 6.22 -12.14 -5.81
N GLU A 105 6.74 -13.32 -5.50
CA GLU A 105 7.28 -13.57 -4.17
C GLU A 105 8.45 -12.64 -3.82
N HIS A 106 9.35 -12.40 -4.76
CA HIS A 106 10.45 -11.47 -4.52
C HIS A 106 9.97 -10.04 -4.25
N GLU A 107 8.80 -9.67 -4.77
CA GLU A 107 8.22 -8.35 -4.51
C GLU A 107 7.71 -8.24 -3.08
N SER A 108 7.09 -9.30 -2.55
CA SER A 108 6.68 -9.31 -1.13
C SER A 108 7.90 -9.25 -0.20
N GLU A 109 9.01 -9.87 -0.60
CA GLU A 109 10.25 -9.80 0.18
C GLU A 109 10.85 -8.39 0.18
N ILE A 110 10.73 -7.64 -0.92
CA ILE A 110 11.17 -6.24 -0.97
C ILE A 110 10.42 -5.41 0.08
N VAL A 111 9.11 -5.57 0.16
CA VAL A 111 8.29 -4.84 1.15
C VAL A 111 8.64 -5.27 2.56
N LYS A 112 8.77 -6.57 2.80
CA LYS A 112 9.13 -7.10 4.11
C LYS A 112 10.46 -6.53 4.59
N LYS A 113 11.46 -6.54 3.73
CA LYS A 113 12.78 -5.99 4.06
C LYS A 113 12.71 -4.50 4.36
N TYR A 114 11.95 -3.76 3.57
CA TYR A 114 11.76 -2.33 3.82
C TYR A 114 11.18 -2.06 5.21
N ILE A 115 10.14 -2.80 5.57
CA ILE A 115 9.50 -2.66 6.90
C ILE A 115 10.48 -3.02 8.02
N GLU A 116 11.21 -4.12 7.87
CA GLU A 116 12.17 -4.58 8.88
C GLU A 116 13.28 -3.55 9.11
N GLU A 117 13.80 -2.95 8.06
CA GLU A 117 14.85 -1.94 8.16
C GLU A 117 14.34 -0.66 8.83
N ARG A 118 13.09 -0.26 8.56
CA ARG A 118 12.48 0.91 9.19
C ARG A 118 12.16 0.66 10.67
N GLY A 119 11.76 -0.56 11.00
CA GLY A 119 11.34 -0.91 12.36
C GLY A 119 12.49 -0.94 13.37
N HIS A 120 13.73 -0.92 12.91
CA HIS A 120 14.91 -0.93 13.75
C HIS A 120 15.49 0.47 14.00
N GLU A 121 14.89 1.45 13.41
CA GLU A 121 15.22 2.84 13.66
C GLU A 121 14.37 3.40 14.81
#